data_ca5e93c1743892696f2bbdc2a609dbd2
#
_entry.id   ca5e93c1743892696f2bbdc2a609dbd2
#
_cell.length_a   1.000
_cell.length_b   1.000
_cell.length_c   1.000
_cell.angle_alpha   90.00
_cell.angle_beta   90.00
_cell.angle_gamma   90.00
#
_symmetry.space_group_name_H-M   'P 1'
#
loop_
_entity.id
_entity.type
_entity.pdbx_description
1 polymer ?
#
loop_
_entity_poly.entity_id
_entity_poly.type
_entity_poly.pdbx_seq_one_letter_code
_entity_poly.pdbx_strand_id
1 'polypeptide(L)'
;MRSGILTSVHAFAIDPLRGSLLLGGLLFYGGAALALFAWRAPVLKGGPDWQLVSREGALMFNNLVFSVAAATVLLGTIFPLLAEMTGRQISVGVPYFNLTFAPIMGALLVTLPLVQNWSWARATPSINLVRSAIVGAVIGALVLFAIGFAGVPLGAGLGLALGAWLLYGAGRELFRRAVTPSRIFKLPMRVWGMSLAHMGIGLFIIGAVVETSSRYEQTVALEIGQSVELAGWDITLDLSLIHI
;
A
#
# COMPACT_ATOMS: atom_id res chain seq x y z
N MET A 1 0.60 -12.88 -17.84
CA MET A 1 -0.62 -13.71 -17.92
C MET A 1 -1.08 -13.87 -19.36
N ARG A 2 -1.46 -12.85 -20.13
CA ARG A 2 -1.89 -13.03 -21.53
C ARG A 2 -0.81 -13.48 -22.51
N SER A 3 0.46 -13.30 -22.20
CA SER A 3 1.59 -13.77 -23.01
C SER A 3 1.83 -15.30 -22.96
N GLY A 4 1.14 -16.02 -22.07
CA GLY A 4 1.39 -17.44 -21.83
C GLY A 4 2.66 -17.76 -21.04
N ILE A 5 3.46 -16.73 -20.69
CA ILE A 5 4.69 -16.90 -19.90
C ILE A 5 4.37 -17.17 -18.42
N LEU A 6 3.28 -16.59 -17.93
CA LEU A 6 2.80 -16.75 -16.55
C LEU A 6 1.52 -17.57 -16.56
N THR A 7 1.54 -18.75 -15.99
CA THR A 7 0.33 -19.54 -15.73
C THR A 7 -0.43 -18.94 -14.55
N SER A 8 -1.74 -18.76 -14.70
CA SER A 8 -2.63 -18.28 -13.65
C SER A 8 -4.00 -18.91 -13.83
N VAL A 9 -4.63 -19.31 -12.72
CA VAL A 9 -6.03 -19.80 -12.70
C VAL A 9 -7.03 -18.75 -13.19
N HIS A 10 -6.62 -17.47 -13.27
CA HIS A 10 -7.43 -16.37 -13.81
C HIS A 10 -7.10 -16.03 -15.28
N ALA A 11 -6.27 -16.81 -15.94
CA ALA A 11 -5.93 -16.63 -17.34
C ALA A 11 -6.98 -17.35 -18.22
N PHE A 12 -8.16 -16.76 -18.39
CA PHE A 12 -9.25 -17.32 -19.20
C PHE A 12 -9.00 -17.30 -20.72
N ALA A 13 -8.02 -16.51 -21.16
CA ALA A 13 -7.61 -16.45 -22.56
C ALA A 13 -6.11 -16.19 -22.68
N ILE A 14 -5.43 -17.05 -23.43
CA ILE A 14 -4.04 -16.87 -23.81
C ILE A 14 -4.04 -16.13 -25.16
N ASP A 15 -3.48 -14.93 -25.21
CA ASP A 15 -3.26 -14.16 -26.43
C ASP A 15 -1.77 -13.81 -26.54
N PRO A 16 -0.95 -14.71 -27.13
CA PRO A 16 0.48 -14.53 -27.21
C PRO A 16 0.91 -13.32 -28.02
N LEU A 17 0.11 -12.94 -29.05
CA LEU A 17 0.43 -11.78 -29.90
C LEU A 17 0.33 -10.48 -29.11
N ARG A 18 -0.82 -10.24 -28.48
CA ARG A 18 -1.01 -9.02 -27.65
C ARG A 18 -0.10 -9.00 -26.44
N GLY A 19 0.13 -10.17 -25.82
CA GLY A 19 1.04 -10.29 -24.69
C GLY A 19 2.48 -9.95 -25.06
N SER A 20 2.97 -10.43 -26.19
CA SER A 20 4.33 -10.12 -26.67
C SER A 20 4.47 -8.67 -27.12
N LEU A 21 3.44 -8.06 -27.72
CA LEU A 21 3.43 -6.61 -28.03
C LEU A 21 3.53 -5.76 -26.76
N LEU A 22 2.76 -6.07 -25.72
CA LEU A 22 2.83 -5.38 -24.45
C LEU A 22 4.19 -5.54 -23.76
N LEU A 23 4.75 -6.75 -23.78
CA LEU A 23 6.08 -7.01 -23.23
C LEU A 23 7.15 -6.28 -24.03
N GLY A 24 7.08 -6.29 -25.36
CA GLY A 24 7.97 -5.52 -26.24
C GLY A 24 7.89 -4.02 -25.97
N GLY A 25 6.69 -3.48 -25.79
CA GLY A 25 6.48 -2.09 -25.37
C GLY A 25 7.12 -1.78 -24.01
N LEU A 26 6.91 -2.64 -23.01
CA LEU A 26 7.55 -2.48 -21.69
C LEU A 26 9.07 -2.48 -21.77
N LEU A 27 9.65 -3.44 -22.51
CA LEU A 27 11.09 -3.53 -22.69
C LEU A 27 11.66 -2.34 -23.47
N PHE A 28 10.94 -1.86 -24.49
CA PHE A 28 11.35 -0.69 -25.26
C PHE A 28 11.34 0.58 -24.39
N TYR A 29 10.23 0.90 -23.73
CA TYR A 29 10.14 2.11 -22.91
C TYR A 29 11.03 2.03 -21.66
N GLY A 30 11.04 0.91 -20.97
CA GLY A 30 11.89 0.70 -19.80
C GLY A 30 13.38 0.71 -20.17
N GLY A 31 13.76 0.00 -21.25
CA GLY A 31 15.12 -0.01 -21.76
C GLY A 31 15.57 1.36 -22.24
N ALA A 32 14.75 2.09 -23.00
CA ALA A 32 15.05 3.45 -23.44
C ALA A 32 15.22 4.41 -22.26
N ALA A 33 14.37 4.32 -21.23
CA ALA A 33 14.48 5.15 -20.04
C ALA A 33 15.78 4.89 -19.27
N LEU A 34 16.15 3.60 -19.09
CA LEU A 34 17.39 3.21 -18.42
C LEU A 34 18.62 3.62 -19.25
N ALA A 35 18.60 3.44 -20.58
CA ALA A 35 19.67 3.86 -21.47
C ALA A 35 19.86 5.38 -21.44
N LEU A 36 18.76 6.14 -21.48
CA LEU A 36 18.79 7.60 -21.36
C LEU A 36 19.35 8.05 -20.01
N PHE A 37 18.94 7.40 -18.93
CA PHE A 37 19.47 7.67 -17.59
C PHE A 37 20.96 7.38 -17.54
N ALA A 38 21.40 6.20 -17.99
CA ALA A 38 22.83 5.83 -18.01
C ALA A 38 23.67 6.82 -18.82
N TRP A 39 23.16 7.26 -19.97
CA TRP A 39 23.81 8.25 -20.81
C TRP A 39 23.93 9.61 -20.13
N ARG A 40 22.87 10.05 -19.41
CA ARG A 40 22.80 11.38 -18.79
C ARG A 40 23.34 11.40 -17.35
N ALA A 41 23.51 10.25 -16.70
CA ALA A 41 23.96 10.16 -15.32
C ALA A 41 25.24 10.96 -15.02
N PRO A 42 26.30 10.97 -15.89
CA PRO A 42 27.52 11.75 -15.63
C PRO A 42 27.30 13.27 -15.61
N VAL A 43 26.22 13.78 -16.24
CA VAL A 43 25.89 15.20 -16.31
C VAL A 43 25.08 15.64 -15.08
N LEU A 44 24.49 14.70 -14.34
CA LEU A 44 23.74 14.98 -13.14
C LEU A 44 24.69 15.39 -12.03
N LYS A 45 24.75 16.69 -11.76
CA LYS A 45 25.54 17.22 -10.65
C LYS A 45 24.81 16.92 -9.35
N GLY A 46 25.53 16.54 -8.31
CA GLY A 46 25.00 16.48 -6.95
C GLY A 46 24.38 17.83 -6.56
N GLY A 47 23.24 17.78 -5.88
CA GLY A 47 22.64 18.97 -5.26
C GLY A 47 23.53 19.51 -4.13
N PRO A 48 23.14 20.65 -3.52
CA PRO A 48 23.81 21.17 -2.33
C PRO A 48 23.83 20.12 -1.20
N ASP A 49 24.82 20.22 -0.33
CA ASP A 49 24.96 19.34 0.82
C ASP A 49 23.68 19.34 1.66
N TRP A 50 23.14 18.15 1.92
CA TRP A 50 21.95 17.97 2.73
C TRP A 50 22.19 16.94 3.84
N GLN A 51 21.44 17.04 4.92
CA GLN A 51 21.51 16.10 6.04
C GLN A 51 20.46 15.01 5.91
N LEU A 52 20.70 13.84 6.50
CA LEU A 52 19.71 12.75 6.56
C LEU A 52 18.39 13.22 7.15
N VAL A 53 18.44 14.07 8.17
CA VAL A 53 17.26 14.73 8.74
C VAL A 53 16.96 15.98 7.92
N SER A 54 16.34 15.77 6.77
CA SER A 54 15.92 16.80 5.82
C SER A 54 14.81 16.26 4.93
N ARG A 55 14.19 17.14 4.16
CA ARG A 55 13.19 16.72 3.19
C ARG A 55 13.77 15.84 2.09
N GLU A 56 15.01 16.09 1.68
CA GLU A 56 15.74 15.25 0.73
C GLU A 56 15.99 13.87 1.30
N GLY A 57 16.43 13.78 2.56
CA GLY A 57 16.61 12.49 3.23
C GLY A 57 15.32 11.70 3.36
N ALA A 58 14.20 12.38 3.65
CA ALA A 58 12.87 11.75 3.68
C ALA A 58 12.44 11.23 2.29
N LEU A 59 12.71 11.99 1.21
CA LEU A 59 12.44 11.55 -0.16
C LEU A 59 13.33 10.38 -0.56
N MET A 60 14.61 10.38 -0.17
CA MET A 60 15.52 9.26 -0.42
C MET A 60 15.05 8.01 0.32
N PHE A 61 14.65 8.13 1.58
CA PHE A 61 14.06 7.02 2.35
C PHE A 61 12.80 6.48 1.67
N ASN A 62 11.90 7.37 1.25
CA ASN A 62 10.69 7.00 0.50
C ASN A 62 11.02 6.18 -0.76
N ASN A 63 11.96 6.68 -1.58
CA ASN A 63 12.36 6.00 -2.82
C ASN A 63 13.01 4.64 -2.53
N LEU A 64 13.85 4.56 -1.49
CA LEU A 64 14.45 3.30 -1.06
C LEU A 64 13.38 2.28 -0.64
N VAL A 65 12.42 2.68 0.20
CA VAL A 65 11.34 1.81 0.66
C VAL A 65 10.49 1.32 -0.51
N PHE A 66 10.11 2.20 -1.44
CA PHE A 66 9.38 1.80 -2.65
C PHE A 66 10.18 0.86 -3.55
N SER A 67 11.49 1.09 -3.69
CA SER A 67 12.36 0.20 -4.47
C SER A 67 12.45 -1.20 -3.85
N VAL A 68 12.61 -1.27 -2.52
CA VAL A 68 12.62 -2.55 -1.79
C VAL A 68 11.26 -3.23 -1.88
N ALA A 69 10.16 -2.49 -1.70
CA ALA A 69 8.81 -3.03 -1.84
C ALA A 69 8.55 -3.57 -3.26
N ALA A 70 8.94 -2.82 -4.29
CA ALA A 70 8.83 -3.26 -5.69
C ALA A 70 9.66 -4.53 -5.95
N ALA A 71 10.90 -4.58 -5.46
CA ALA A 71 11.75 -5.76 -5.58
C ALA A 71 11.14 -6.97 -4.85
N THR A 72 10.57 -6.77 -3.67
CA THR A 72 9.88 -7.81 -2.90
C THR A 72 8.69 -8.39 -3.66
N VAL A 73 7.85 -7.53 -4.23
CA VAL A 73 6.70 -7.96 -5.04
C VAL A 73 7.17 -8.67 -6.31
N LEU A 74 8.18 -8.14 -6.99
CA LEU A 74 8.76 -8.75 -8.20
C LEU A 74 9.32 -10.13 -7.91
N LEU A 75 10.10 -10.29 -6.83
CA LEU A 75 10.64 -11.57 -6.41
C LEU A 75 9.52 -12.57 -6.10
N GLY A 76 8.51 -12.17 -5.32
CA GLY A 76 7.38 -13.03 -5.01
C GLY A 76 6.58 -13.46 -6.24
N THR A 77 6.53 -12.61 -7.26
CA THR A 77 5.82 -12.89 -8.52
C THR A 77 6.63 -13.81 -9.45
N ILE A 78 7.96 -13.62 -9.52
CA ILE A 78 8.82 -14.38 -10.43
C ILE A 78 9.29 -15.70 -9.81
N PHE A 79 9.42 -15.77 -8.49
CA PHE A 79 9.97 -16.93 -7.79
C PHE A 79 9.28 -18.27 -8.14
N PRO A 80 7.93 -18.36 -8.21
CA PRO A 80 7.28 -19.60 -8.65
C PRO A 80 7.72 -20.08 -10.03
N LEU A 81 7.94 -19.15 -10.98
CA LEU A 81 8.40 -19.48 -12.33
C LEU A 81 9.83 -20.05 -12.33
N LEU A 82 10.72 -19.42 -11.54
CA LEU A 82 12.09 -19.91 -11.41
C LEU A 82 12.14 -21.29 -10.74
N ALA A 83 11.26 -21.51 -9.76
CA ALA A 83 11.13 -22.80 -9.10
C ALA A 83 10.60 -23.89 -10.06
N GLU A 84 9.63 -23.56 -10.89
CA GLU A 84 9.07 -24.47 -11.90
C GLU A 84 10.14 -24.91 -12.93
N MET A 85 11.04 -24.00 -13.33
CA MET A 85 12.18 -24.35 -14.20
C MET A 85 13.12 -25.40 -13.58
N THR A 86 13.14 -25.54 -12.26
CA THR A 86 13.91 -26.56 -11.52
C THR A 86 13.09 -27.79 -11.16
N GLY A 87 11.87 -27.92 -11.70
CA GLY A 87 10.94 -29.02 -11.43
C GLY A 87 10.23 -28.95 -10.08
N ARG A 88 10.31 -27.81 -9.39
CA ARG A 88 9.63 -27.58 -8.10
C ARG A 88 8.38 -26.73 -8.29
N GLN A 89 7.24 -27.21 -7.81
CA GLN A 89 6.02 -26.42 -7.76
C GLN A 89 5.95 -25.68 -6.42
N ILE A 90 6.11 -24.37 -6.47
CA ILE A 90 6.02 -23.49 -5.30
C ILE A 90 4.95 -22.44 -5.56
N SER A 91 4.05 -22.24 -4.59
CA SER A 91 3.06 -21.18 -4.62
C SER A 91 3.47 -20.06 -3.66
N VAL A 92 3.47 -18.83 -4.14
CA VAL A 92 3.67 -17.62 -3.35
C VAL A 92 2.33 -16.90 -3.26
N GLY A 93 1.81 -16.78 -2.06
CA GLY A 93 0.48 -16.23 -1.81
C GLY A 93 0.46 -15.12 -0.75
N VAL A 94 -0.73 -14.82 -0.25
CA VAL A 94 -1.01 -13.77 0.74
C VAL A 94 -0.05 -13.79 1.95
N PRO A 95 0.31 -14.95 2.56
CA PRO A 95 1.21 -14.96 3.71
C PRO A 95 2.59 -14.35 3.42
N TYR A 96 3.15 -14.61 2.24
CA TYR A 96 4.43 -14.02 1.84
C TYR A 96 4.34 -12.49 1.79
N PHE A 97 3.32 -11.95 1.11
CA PHE A 97 3.17 -10.51 0.95
C PHE A 97 2.86 -9.82 2.30
N ASN A 98 2.04 -10.42 3.14
CA ASN A 98 1.76 -9.87 4.46
C ASN A 98 3.01 -9.81 5.34
N LEU A 99 3.87 -10.83 5.28
CA LEU A 99 5.07 -10.90 6.11
C LEU A 99 6.18 -9.98 5.59
N THR A 100 6.27 -9.78 4.30
CA THR A 100 7.38 -9.02 3.68
C THR A 100 6.98 -7.60 3.32
N PHE A 101 5.90 -7.40 2.56
CA PHE A 101 5.49 -6.09 2.04
C PHE A 101 4.88 -5.20 3.13
N ALA A 102 4.04 -5.75 4.02
CA ALA A 102 3.34 -4.93 5.02
C ALA A 102 4.30 -4.24 6.02
N PRO A 103 5.35 -4.87 6.58
CA PRO A 103 6.31 -4.18 7.43
C PRO A 103 7.09 -3.08 6.69
N ILE A 104 7.48 -3.33 5.43
CA ILE A 104 8.21 -2.37 4.61
C ILE A 104 7.36 -1.12 4.39
N MET A 105 6.12 -1.28 3.95
CA MET A 105 5.20 -0.18 3.75
C MET A 105 4.76 0.46 5.06
N GLY A 106 4.59 -0.34 6.12
CA GLY A 106 4.25 0.15 7.45
C GLY A 106 5.27 1.18 7.98
N ALA A 107 6.57 0.91 7.82
CA ALA A 107 7.63 1.83 8.19
C ALA A 107 7.52 3.18 7.45
N LEU A 108 7.23 3.15 6.14
CA LEU A 108 7.00 4.36 5.34
C LEU A 108 5.78 5.13 5.84
N LEU A 109 4.66 4.45 6.04
CA LEU A 109 3.39 5.06 6.41
C LEU A 109 3.42 5.66 7.83
N VAL A 110 4.16 5.03 8.76
CA VAL A 110 4.39 5.59 10.10
C VAL A 110 5.20 6.89 10.04
N THR A 111 6.22 6.94 9.19
CA THR A 111 7.09 8.13 9.08
C THR A 111 6.44 9.27 8.30
N LEU A 112 5.50 8.99 7.40
CA LEU A 112 4.90 9.97 6.49
C LEU A 112 4.38 11.24 7.20
N PRO A 113 3.51 11.18 8.22
CA PRO A 113 3.01 12.37 8.91
C PRO A 113 4.09 13.15 9.67
N LEU A 114 5.19 12.52 10.00
CA LEU A 114 6.32 13.15 10.71
C LEU A 114 7.16 14.00 9.76
N VAL A 115 7.47 13.46 8.57
CA VAL A 115 8.41 14.08 7.62
C VAL A 115 7.79 15.13 6.71
N GLN A 116 6.46 15.18 6.58
CA GLN A 116 5.75 16.14 5.74
C GLN A 116 6.13 17.59 5.99
N ASN A 117 6.55 17.91 7.22
CA ASN A 117 6.86 19.26 7.67
C ASN A 117 8.36 19.58 7.69
N TRP A 118 9.20 18.67 7.23
CA TRP A 118 10.64 18.87 7.22
C TRP A 118 11.04 19.92 6.19
N SER A 119 12.05 20.73 6.55
CA SER A 119 12.67 21.72 5.68
C SER A 119 13.67 21.06 4.73
N TRP A 120 13.96 21.76 3.64
CA TRP A 120 15.00 21.39 2.70
C TRP A 120 16.40 21.55 3.32
N ALA A 121 17.36 20.80 2.82
CA ALA A 121 18.76 20.72 3.20
C ALA A 121 18.99 20.30 4.67
N ARG A 122 18.31 20.87 5.62
CA ARG A 122 18.45 20.54 7.06
C ARG A 122 17.13 20.76 7.77
N ALA A 123 16.64 19.74 8.45
CA ALA A 123 15.50 19.87 9.34
C ALA A 123 15.97 19.69 10.80
N THR A 124 15.66 20.67 11.63
CA THR A 124 15.88 20.55 13.08
C THR A 124 14.64 19.91 13.70
N PRO A 125 14.80 18.87 14.54
CA PRO A 125 13.69 18.34 15.32
C PRO A 125 13.07 19.47 16.15
N SER A 126 11.80 19.78 15.88
CA SER A 126 11.07 20.81 16.59
C SER A 126 10.17 20.19 17.65
N ILE A 127 9.81 20.98 18.66
CA ILE A 127 8.81 20.58 19.67
C ILE A 127 7.48 20.13 19.01
N ASN A 128 7.17 20.68 17.83
CA ASN A 128 6.00 20.29 17.07
C ASN A 128 6.10 18.88 16.50
N LEU A 129 7.30 18.37 16.18
CA LEU A 129 7.52 16.99 15.79
C LEU A 129 7.24 16.05 16.96
N VAL A 130 7.81 16.37 18.13
CA VAL A 130 7.58 15.60 19.36
C VAL A 130 6.10 15.55 19.72
N ARG A 131 5.43 16.70 19.71
CA ARG A 131 3.97 16.78 19.95
C ARG A 131 3.19 15.93 18.96
N SER A 132 3.55 15.95 17.68
CA SER A 132 2.87 15.10 16.67
C SER A 132 3.08 13.62 16.93
N ALA A 133 4.30 13.22 17.28
CA ALA A 133 4.59 11.82 17.61
C ALA A 133 3.80 11.36 18.85
N ILE A 134 3.71 12.21 19.89
CA ILE A 134 2.90 11.92 21.09
C ILE A 134 1.42 11.79 20.72
N VAL A 135 0.86 12.74 19.96
CA VAL A 135 -0.55 12.66 19.54
C VAL A 135 -0.81 11.40 18.72
N GLY A 136 0.10 11.05 17.80
CA GLY A 136 -0.01 9.82 17.02
C GLY A 136 0.05 8.56 17.90
N ALA A 137 0.94 8.53 18.88
CA ALA A 137 1.01 7.43 19.83
C ALA A 137 -0.28 7.31 20.67
N VAL A 138 -0.85 8.44 21.11
CA VAL A 138 -2.12 8.48 21.83
C VAL A 138 -3.27 7.99 20.96
N ILE A 139 -3.37 8.45 19.70
CA ILE A 139 -4.37 7.97 18.75
C ILE A 139 -4.24 6.46 18.56
N GLY A 140 -3.02 5.97 18.32
CA GLY A 140 -2.75 4.55 18.17
C GLY A 140 -3.16 3.74 19.40
N ALA A 141 -2.79 4.21 20.59
CA ALA A 141 -3.15 3.55 21.85
C ALA A 141 -4.66 3.52 22.08
N LEU A 142 -5.38 4.63 21.82
CA LEU A 142 -6.83 4.69 21.95
C LEU A 142 -7.54 3.75 20.95
N VAL A 143 -7.08 3.69 19.72
CA VAL A 143 -7.63 2.77 18.71
C VAL A 143 -7.39 1.33 19.13
N LEU A 144 -6.17 0.98 19.54
CA LEU A 144 -5.84 -0.37 19.99
C LEU A 144 -6.62 -0.78 21.24
N PHE A 145 -6.81 0.14 22.18
CA PHE A 145 -7.62 -0.08 23.36
C PHE A 145 -9.10 -0.35 23.01
N ALA A 146 -9.71 0.52 22.19
CA ALA A 146 -11.10 0.34 21.76
C ALA A 146 -11.32 -0.99 21.00
N ILE A 147 -10.36 -1.37 20.17
CA ILE A 147 -10.39 -2.60 19.37
C ILE A 147 -10.19 -3.83 20.25
N GLY A 148 -9.32 -3.75 21.26
CA GLY A 148 -9.14 -4.82 22.24
C GLY A 148 -10.44 -5.18 22.96
N PHE A 149 -11.26 -4.17 23.30
CA PHE A 149 -12.59 -4.38 23.86
C PHE A 149 -13.58 -5.02 22.87
N ALA A 150 -13.45 -4.71 21.58
CA ALA A 150 -14.31 -5.25 20.53
C ALA A 150 -13.91 -6.65 20.05
N GLY A 151 -12.86 -7.25 20.61
CA GLY A 151 -12.39 -8.58 20.22
C GLY A 151 -11.79 -8.66 18.81
N VAL A 152 -11.41 -7.54 18.22
CA VAL A 152 -10.84 -7.46 16.87
C VAL A 152 -9.37 -7.89 16.89
N PRO A 153 -8.87 -8.64 15.88
CA PRO A 153 -7.48 -9.08 15.81
C PRO A 153 -6.48 -7.90 15.85
N LEU A 154 -5.35 -8.10 16.52
CA LEU A 154 -4.32 -7.07 16.68
C LEU A 154 -3.85 -6.45 15.35
N GLY A 155 -3.73 -7.27 14.29
CA GLY A 155 -3.33 -6.79 12.97
C GLY A 155 -4.32 -5.78 12.38
N ALA A 156 -5.62 -6.02 12.54
CA ALA A 156 -6.66 -5.07 12.14
C ALA A 156 -6.59 -3.78 12.97
N GLY A 157 -6.34 -3.91 14.27
CA GLY A 157 -6.12 -2.78 15.16
C GLY A 157 -4.96 -1.88 14.74
N LEU A 158 -3.84 -2.47 14.43
CA LEU A 158 -2.67 -1.74 13.93
C LEU A 158 -2.96 -1.04 12.60
N GLY A 159 -3.68 -1.69 11.69
CA GLY A 159 -4.09 -1.07 10.43
C GLY A 159 -5.01 0.13 10.61
N LEU A 160 -6.03 0.03 11.49
CA LEU A 160 -6.93 1.14 11.81
C LEU A 160 -6.20 2.30 12.50
N ALA A 161 -5.28 2.00 13.42
CA ALA A 161 -4.43 2.99 14.06
C ALA A 161 -3.55 3.74 13.05
N LEU A 162 -2.96 3.01 12.10
CA LEU A 162 -2.16 3.57 11.03
C LEU A 162 -2.99 4.46 10.09
N GLY A 163 -4.19 4.03 9.70
CA GLY A 163 -5.11 4.83 8.91
C GLY A 163 -5.51 6.13 9.62
N ALA A 164 -5.87 6.06 10.90
CA ALA A 164 -6.18 7.23 11.72
C ALA A 164 -4.97 8.18 11.86
N TRP A 165 -3.76 7.64 12.02
CA TRP A 165 -2.52 8.39 12.05
C TRP A 165 -2.26 9.18 10.76
N LEU A 166 -2.51 8.56 9.60
CA LEU A 166 -2.37 9.21 8.30
C LEU A 166 -3.40 10.33 8.11
N LEU A 167 -4.66 10.08 8.49
CA LEU A 167 -5.72 11.11 8.45
C LEU A 167 -5.38 12.30 9.34
N TYR A 168 -4.92 12.03 10.57
CA TYR A 168 -4.45 13.08 11.47
C TYR A 168 -3.32 13.90 10.86
N GLY A 169 -2.29 13.24 10.29
CA GLY A 169 -1.15 13.92 9.71
C GLY A 169 -1.53 14.83 8.54
N ALA A 170 -2.37 14.34 7.64
CA ALA A 170 -2.86 15.10 6.49
C ALA A 170 -3.76 16.26 6.90
N GLY A 171 -4.68 16.05 7.84
CA GLY A 171 -5.54 17.10 8.40
C GLY A 171 -4.73 18.17 9.11
N ARG A 172 -3.79 17.77 9.98
CA ARG A 172 -2.89 18.69 10.68
C ARG A 172 -2.10 19.57 9.70
N GLU A 173 -1.65 19.05 8.58
CA GLU A 173 -0.91 19.82 7.58
C GLU A 173 -1.79 20.92 6.96
N LEU A 174 -3.05 20.63 6.65
CA LEU A 174 -4.00 21.63 6.18
C LEU A 174 -4.20 22.76 7.19
N PHE A 175 -4.50 22.40 8.44
CA PHE A 175 -4.75 23.39 9.51
C PHE A 175 -3.51 24.22 9.80
N ARG A 176 -2.33 23.61 9.82
CA ARG A 176 -1.06 24.34 10.04
C ARG A 176 -0.80 25.37 8.95
N ARG A 177 -1.08 25.05 7.69
CA ARG A 177 -0.89 25.98 6.57
C ARG A 177 -1.99 27.03 6.48
N ALA A 178 -3.18 26.72 6.92
CA ALA A 178 -4.28 27.66 6.92
C ALA A 178 -4.10 28.77 7.96
N VAL A 179 -3.34 28.53 9.04
CA VAL A 179 -3.15 29.43 10.20
C VAL A 179 -4.46 29.69 10.98
N THR A 180 -5.56 29.93 10.26
CA THR A 180 -6.92 30.08 10.80
C THR A 180 -7.89 29.20 10.01
N PRO A 181 -8.93 28.62 10.66
CA PRO A 181 -9.89 27.75 9.96
C PRO A 181 -10.55 28.41 8.74
N SER A 182 -10.83 29.71 8.80
CA SER A 182 -11.45 30.47 7.71
C SER A 182 -10.58 30.59 6.45
N ARG A 183 -9.27 30.37 6.58
CA ARG A 183 -8.33 30.43 5.44
C ARG A 183 -8.08 29.06 4.78
N ILE A 184 -8.67 28.00 5.27
CA ILE A 184 -8.43 26.64 4.77
C ILE A 184 -8.81 26.53 3.28
N PHE A 185 -9.93 27.14 2.89
CA PHE A 185 -10.38 27.16 1.49
C PHE A 185 -9.57 28.12 0.58
N LYS A 186 -8.71 28.95 1.17
CA LYS A 186 -7.82 29.86 0.43
C LYS A 186 -6.43 29.23 0.20
N LEU A 187 -6.19 28.01 0.64
CA LEU A 187 -4.94 27.30 0.41
C LEU A 187 -4.76 26.97 -1.08
N PRO A 188 -3.51 27.01 -1.58
CA PRO A 188 -3.21 26.61 -2.96
C PRO A 188 -3.63 25.18 -3.23
N MET A 189 -4.13 24.89 -4.46
CA MET A 189 -4.57 23.56 -4.89
C MET A 189 -3.51 22.47 -4.68
N ARG A 190 -2.22 22.80 -4.80
CA ARG A 190 -1.11 21.87 -4.51
C ARG A 190 -1.10 21.35 -3.08
N VAL A 191 -1.52 22.17 -2.11
CA VAL A 191 -1.60 21.78 -0.70
C VAL A 191 -2.79 20.85 -0.49
N TRP A 192 -3.93 21.19 -1.08
CA TRP A 192 -5.11 20.34 -1.08
C TRP A 192 -4.84 19.00 -1.75
N GLY A 193 -4.24 19.01 -2.95
CA GLY A 193 -3.92 17.78 -3.68
C GLY A 193 -3.01 16.83 -2.87
N MET A 194 -1.95 17.37 -2.24
CA MET A 194 -1.08 16.58 -1.38
C MET A 194 -1.82 16.01 -0.17
N SER A 195 -2.59 16.85 0.53
CA SER A 195 -3.29 16.41 1.74
C SER A 195 -4.38 15.39 1.42
N LEU A 196 -5.15 15.60 0.36
CA LEU A 196 -6.18 14.66 -0.08
C LEU A 196 -5.57 13.31 -0.52
N ALA A 197 -4.43 13.32 -1.20
CA ALA A 197 -3.73 12.08 -1.55
C ALA A 197 -3.34 11.27 -0.30
N HIS A 198 -2.76 11.93 0.71
CA HIS A 198 -2.39 11.26 1.96
C HIS A 198 -3.60 10.82 2.79
N MET A 199 -4.67 11.62 2.82
CA MET A 199 -5.95 11.22 3.44
C MET A 199 -6.55 10.00 2.72
N GLY A 200 -6.48 9.97 1.39
CA GLY A 200 -6.94 8.85 0.57
C GLY A 200 -6.24 7.54 0.93
N ILE A 201 -4.93 7.56 1.18
CA ILE A 201 -4.19 6.39 1.67
C ILE A 201 -4.72 5.94 3.03
N GLY A 202 -4.93 6.89 3.96
CA GLY A 202 -5.49 6.58 5.28
C GLY A 202 -6.87 5.95 5.22
N LEU A 203 -7.76 6.50 4.39
CA LEU A 203 -9.11 5.97 4.17
C LEU A 203 -9.07 4.59 3.49
N PHE A 204 -8.18 4.42 2.51
CA PHE A 204 -7.99 3.13 1.85
C PHE A 204 -7.57 2.04 2.84
N ILE A 205 -6.62 2.32 3.72
CA ILE A 205 -6.17 1.36 4.74
C ILE A 205 -7.32 1.01 5.69
N ILE A 206 -8.08 2.01 6.18
CA ILE A 206 -9.23 1.77 7.04
C ILE A 206 -10.26 0.90 6.32
N GLY A 207 -10.60 1.24 5.07
CA GLY A 207 -11.57 0.47 4.28
C GLY A 207 -11.12 -0.97 4.04
N ALA A 208 -9.85 -1.18 3.68
CA ALA A 208 -9.29 -2.52 3.47
C ALA A 208 -9.29 -3.36 4.76
N VAL A 209 -8.96 -2.74 5.90
CA VAL A 209 -8.99 -3.44 7.19
C VAL A 209 -10.41 -3.78 7.60
N VAL A 210 -11.36 -2.86 7.45
CA VAL A 210 -12.78 -3.11 7.76
C VAL A 210 -13.32 -4.22 6.86
N GLU A 211 -13.09 -4.16 5.55
CA GLU A 211 -13.52 -5.22 4.62
C GLU A 211 -12.95 -6.57 5.03
N THR A 212 -11.64 -6.66 5.23
CA THR A 212 -10.98 -7.93 5.56
C THR A 212 -11.43 -8.48 6.92
N SER A 213 -11.69 -7.61 7.89
CA SER A 213 -12.13 -8.01 9.24
C SER A 213 -13.61 -8.37 9.33
N SER A 214 -14.42 -7.83 8.41
CA SER A 214 -15.87 -8.07 8.37
C SER A 214 -16.27 -9.12 7.33
N ARG A 215 -15.31 -9.69 6.62
CA ARG A 215 -15.56 -10.67 5.58
C ARG A 215 -15.83 -12.04 6.21
N TYR A 216 -16.97 -12.60 5.88
CA TYR A 216 -17.32 -13.97 6.17
C TYR A 216 -17.27 -14.78 4.88
N GLU A 217 -16.48 -15.83 4.86
CA GLU A 217 -16.35 -16.73 3.71
C GLU A 217 -16.33 -18.16 4.19
N GLN A 218 -17.26 -18.97 3.68
CA GLN A 218 -17.34 -20.39 3.95
C GLN A 218 -17.53 -21.14 2.63
N THR A 219 -16.65 -22.08 2.36
CA THR A 219 -16.81 -22.99 1.22
C THR A 219 -17.49 -24.27 1.69
N VAL A 220 -18.68 -24.50 1.21
CA VAL A 220 -19.47 -25.71 1.54
C VAL A 220 -19.97 -26.35 0.27
N ALA A 221 -20.04 -27.67 0.27
CA ALA A 221 -20.78 -28.43 -0.75
C ALA A 221 -22.23 -28.54 -0.31
N LEU A 222 -23.17 -28.01 -1.08
CA LEU A 222 -24.60 -28.05 -0.80
C LEU A 222 -25.31 -28.90 -1.86
N GLU A 223 -26.25 -29.74 -1.44
CA GLU A 223 -27.24 -30.38 -2.31
C GLU A 223 -28.43 -29.43 -2.50
N ILE A 224 -29.18 -29.64 -3.59
CA ILE A 224 -30.39 -28.87 -3.86
C ILE A 224 -31.38 -29.03 -2.69
N GLY A 225 -31.84 -27.92 -2.15
CA GLY A 225 -32.72 -27.86 -0.98
C GLY A 225 -31.99 -27.82 0.37
N GLN A 226 -30.65 -27.92 0.40
CA GLN A 226 -29.90 -27.74 1.63
C GLN A 226 -29.65 -26.27 1.91
N SER A 227 -29.64 -25.93 3.22
CA SER A 227 -29.36 -24.58 3.71
C SER A 227 -28.08 -24.56 4.53
N VAL A 228 -27.38 -23.44 4.49
CA VAL A 228 -26.23 -23.09 5.35
C VAL A 228 -26.45 -21.74 5.98
N GLU A 229 -26.18 -21.62 7.28
CA GLU A 229 -26.18 -20.36 7.97
C GLU A 229 -24.83 -19.64 7.78
N LEU A 230 -24.83 -18.42 7.27
CA LEU A 230 -23.66 -17.59 7.10
C LEU A 230 -23.94 -16.17 7.60
N ALA A 231 -23.22 -15.74 8.63
CA ALA A 231 -23.33 -14.39 9.20
C ALA A 231 -24.76 -13.97 9.59
N GLY A 232 -25.57 -14.92 10.09
CA GLY A 232 -26.96 -14.69 10.47
C GLY A 232 -27.98 -14.76 9.32
N TRP A 233 -27.54 -15.20 8.14
CA TRP A 233 -28.41 -15.43 6.98
C TRP A 233 -28.49 -16.93 6.69
N ASP A 234 -29.71 -17.44 6.51
CA ASP A 234 -29.94 -18.79 5.99
C ASP A 234 -29.92 -18.75 4.46
N ILE A 235 -28.91 -19.37 3.86
CA ILE A 235 -28.72 -19.45 2.42
C ILE A 235 -29.10 -20.86 1.98
N THR A 236 -30.16 -21.00 1.15
CA THR A 236 -30.62 -22.25 0.62
C THR A 236 -30.24 -22.39 -0.85
N LEU A 237 -29.74 -23.56 -1.26
CA LEU A 237 -29.47 -23.83 -2.67
C LEU A 237 -30.76 -24.36 -3.32
N ASP A 238 -31.54 -23.48 -3.94
CA ASP A 238 -32.83 -23.87 -4.57
C ASP A 238 -32.65 -24.55 -5.92
N LEU A 239 -31.63 -24.13 -6.70
CA LEU A 239 -31.41 -24.63 -8.05
C LEU A 239 -29.93 -24.60 -8.43
N SER A 240 -29.43 -25.65 -9.03
CA SER A 240 -28.12 -25.73 -9.66
C SER A 240 -28.29 -25.87 -11.17
N LEU A 241 -27.91 -24.82 -11.93
CA LEU A 241 -27.87 -24.84 -13.38
C LEU A 241 -26.46 -25.22 -13.82
N ILE A 242 -26.18 -26.55 -13.91
CA ILE A 242 -24.96 -27.03 -14.54
C ILE A 242 -25.29 -27.33 -15.99
N HIS A 243 -24.80 -26.48 -16.91
CA HIS A 243 -24.72 -26.83 -18.31
C HIS A 243 -23.54 -27.79 -18.51
N ILE A 244 -23.88 -29.06 -18.66
CA ILE A 244 -22.94 -30.08 -19.12
C ILE A 244 -22.91 -30.04 -20.66
#